data_81fb8a5cbea0b36f2fbe8d25ccb0cac6
#
_entry.id   81fb8a5cbea0b36f2fbe8d25ccb0cac6
#
_cell.length_a   1.000
_cell.length_b   1.000
_cell.length_c   1.000
_cell.angle_alpha   90.00
_cell.angle_beta   90.00
_cell.angle_gamma   90.00
#
_symmetry.space_group_name_H-M   'P 1'
#
loop_
_entity.id
_entity.type
_entity.pdbx_description
1 polymer ?
#
loop_
_entity_poly.entity_id
_entity_poly.type
_entity_poly.pdbx_seq_one_letter_code
_entity_poly.pdbx_strand_id
1 'polypeptide(L)'
;MNTKEIHISDYSYDLPDERIAKFPMAERDHSKLLLYNKGVVGEDVFYNLPKYLPQGALMVMNNTKVIQARLHFRKNTGALIEIFLLEPSVPADYEQMFQQTHRCSWLCLVGNQKKWKEGALVRDLEIKNEKFQISAIRKGEQGTSQLIEFEWDNANINFADILDVLGELPIPPYLNRETQESDKTTYQTVYSKIKGSVAAPTAGLHFTERVLNEVDAHGIEREEVTLHVGAGTFRPVKSSTIGEHPMHTEYIAVHRHTIEQLLAHNGEAIAVGTTSVRTLESLYYMGLKVLANPSITEEKLHVNQWEPYEVESSKLKVQSSKSLQALLDWMIKHELTVLHSSTQIIIAPGYNYHIVKMLITNFHQPQSTLLLLVSAFVHGDWHKIYDYALAHDFRFLSYGDSSLLIP
;
A
#
# COMPACT_ATOMS: atom_id res chain seq x y z
N MET A 1 -17.30 -0.73 -22.77
CA MET A 1 -16.07 0.08 -22.76
C MET A 1 -14.91 -0.88 -22.62
N ASN A 2 -13.86 -0.77 -23.42
CA ASN A 2 -12.66 -1.59 -23.25
C ASN A 2 -11.77 -0.89 -22.23
N THR A 3 -11.69 -1.40 -21.01
CA THR A 3 -10.92 -0.77 -19.91
C THR A 3 -9.46 -0.54 -20.28
N LYS A 4 -8.85 -1.43 -21.10
CA LYS A 4 -7.44 -1.30 -21.52
C LYS A 4 -7.19 -0.08 -22.42
N GLU A 5 -8.22 0.45 -23.08
CA GLU A 5 -8.15 1.63 -23.95
C GLU A 5 -8.39 2.96 -23.24
N ILE A 6 -8.59 2.96 -21.93
CA ILE A 6 -8.72 4.19 -21.15
C ILE A 6 -7.43 5.01 -21.26
N HIS A 7 -7.56 6.26 -21.68
CA HIS A 7 -6.47 7.22 -21.71
C HIS A 7 -6.25 7.81 -20.32
N ILE A 8 -5.03 7.71 -19.81
CA ILE A 8 -4.72 8.25 -18.48
C ILE A 8 -4.87 9.77 -18.42
N SER A 9 -4.71 10.46 -19.55
CA SER A 9 -4.94 11.90 -19.67
C SER A 9 -6.36 12.33 -19.33
N ASP A 10 -7.36 11.46 -19.50
CA ASP A 10 -8.76 11.76 -19.18
C ASP A 10 -9.01 11.83 -17.67
N TYR A 11 -8.03 11.37 -16.88
CA TYR A 11 -8.02 11.40 -15.41
C TYR A 11 -7.01 12.43 -14.90
N SER A 12 -7.02 13.60 -15.53
CA SER A 12 -6.19 14.73 -15.17
C SER A 12 -7.02 15.89 -14.59
N TYR A 13 -6.45 16.60 -13.65
CA TYR A 13 -6.97 17.83 -13.10
C TYR A 13 -5.81 18.74 -12.73
N ASP A 14 -6.06 20.03 -12.62
CA ASP A 14 -5.04 20.97 -12.19
C ASP A 14 -4.86 20.90 -10.67
N LEU A 15 -3.69 20.44 -10.23
CA LEU A 15 -3.30 20.35 -8.82
C LEU A 15 -2.21 21.40 -8.52
N PRO A 16 -2.56 22.56 -7.97
CA PRO A 16 -1.59 23.56 -7.58
C PRO A 16 -0.67 23.06 -6.45
N ASP A 17 0.64 23.40 -6.51
CA ASP A 17 1.62 22.93 -5.51
C ASP A 17 1.27 23.37 -4.07
N GLU A 18 0.62 24.53 -3.91
CA GLU A 18 0.13 25.05 -2.64
C GLU A 18 -0.99 24.20 -2.01
N ARG A 19 -1.67 23.37 -2.81
CA ARG A 19 -2.67 22.43 -2.31
C ARG A 19 -2.04 21.12 -1.80
N ILE A 20 -0.79 20.85 -2.12
CA ILE A 20 -0.07 19.67 -1.66
C ILE A 20 0.42 19.90 -0.23
N ALA A 21 -0.15 19.18 0.74
CA ALA A 21 0.28 19.28 2.13
C ALA A 21 1.69 18.70 2.31
N LYS A 22 2.66 19.54 2.60
CA LYS A 22 4.06 19.13 2.80
C LYS A 22 4.28 18.48 4.18
N PHE A 23 3.42 18.78 5.16
CA PHE A 23 3.46 18.30 6.53
C PHE A 23 2.05 17.93 7.03
N PRO A 24 1.94 16.99 7.98
CA PRO A 24 0.67 16.71 8.62
C PRO A 24 0.20 17.89 9.48
N MET A 25 -1.07 17.90 9.84
CA MET A 25 -1.58 18.78 10.90
C MET A 25 -0.99 18.37 12.25
N ALA A 26 -0.89 19.32 13.19
CA ALA A 26 -0.45 19.05 14.56
C ALA A 26 -1.33 17.98 15.23
N GLU A 27 -2.65 18.10 15.07
CA GLU A 27 -3.62 17.06 15.38
C GLU A 27 -4.14 16.48 14.07
N ARG A 28 -3.71 15.25 13.73
CA ARG A 28 -3.94 14.65 12.42
C ARG A 28 -5.42 14.38 12.11
N ASP A 29 -6.25 14.19 13.13
CA ASP A 29 -7.70 13.98 13.00
C ASP A 29 -8.50 15.29 12.88
N HIS A 30 -7.85 16.46 12.93
CA HIS A 30 -8.44 17.76 12.59
C HIS A 30 -8.38 18.08 11.10
N SER A 31 -7.87 17.17 10.27
CA SER A 31 -7.96 17.29 8.81
C SER A 31 -9.43 17.35 8.36
N LYS A 32 -9.70 17.99 7.23
CA LYS A 32 -11.04 17.98 6.65
C LYS A 32 -11.42 16.57 6.18
N LEU A 33 -12.71 16.28 6.23
CA LEU A 33 -13.33 15.06 5.70
C LEU A 33 -14.34 15.45 4.61
N LEU A 34 -14.02 15.15 3.36
CA LEU A 34 -15.01 15.24 2.29
C LEU A 34 -15.96 14.06 2.41
N LEU A 35 -17.24 14.33 2.34
CA LEU A 35 -18.32 13.34 2.36
C LEU A 35 -18.93 13.24 0.95
N TYR A 36 -18.82 12.08 0.32
CA TYR A 36 -19.55 11.77 -0.90
C TYR A 36 -20.53 10.64 -0.63
N ASN A 37 -21.81 10.91 -0.84
CA ASN A 37 -22.86 9.92 -0.66
C ASN A 37 -23.82 9.98 -1.86
N LYS A 38 -23.76 8.96 -2.73
CA LYS A 38 -24.68 8.79 -3.88
C LYS A 38 -24.90 10.07 -4.70
N GLY A 39 -23.80 10.73 -5.05
CA GLY A 39 -23.82 11.95 -5.85
C GLY A 39 -23.95 13.26 -5.06
N VAL A 40 -24.15 13.22 -3.74
CA VAL A 40 -24.16 14.41 -2.87
C VAL A 40 -22.79 14.59 -2.25
N VAL A 41 -22.22 15.80 -2.35
CA VAL A 41 -20.93 16.16 -1.75
C VAL A 41 -21.17 17.10 -0.57
N GLY A 42 -20.47 16.86 0.53
CA GLY A 42 -20.43 17.69 1.73
C GLY A 42 -19.06 17.64 2.39
N GLU A 43 -18.92 18.29 3.53
CA GLU A 43 -17.68 18.28 4.30
C GLU A 43 -17.93 18.27 5.81
N ASP A 44 -16.98 17.74 6.54
CA ASP A 44 -16.88 17.76 7.99
C ASP A 44 -15.38 17.72 8.39
N VAL A 45 -15.08 17.44 9.63
CA VAL A 45 -13.74 17.19 10.16
C VAL A 45 -13.55 15.70 10.42
N PHE A 46 -12.36 15.17 10.21
CA PHE A 46 -12.11 13.73 10.24
C PHE A 46 -12.47 13.06 11.58
N TYR A 47 -12.29 13.73 12.72
CA TYR A 47 -12.68 13.17 14.01
C TYR A 47 -14.20 12.88 14.14
N ASN A 48 -15.02 13.42 13.26
CA ASN A 48 -16.44 13.12 13.15
C ASN A 48 -16.76 11.90 12.27
N LEU A 49 -15.75 11.28 11.64
CA LEU A 49 -15.92 10.12 10.76
C LEU A 49 -16.87 9.04 11.34
N PRO A 50 -16.78 8.65 12.63
CA PRO A 50 -17.63 7.57 13.18
C PRO A 50 -19.14 7.82 13.01
N LYS A 51 -19.57 9.09 12.98
CA LYS A 51 -20.99 9.46 12.82
C LYS A 51 -21.58 9.07 11.45
N TYR A 52 -20.72 8.87 10.45
CA TYR A 52 -21.10 8.58 9.07
C TYR A 52 -20.98 7.10 8.71
N LEU A 53 -20.46 6.28 9.63
CA LEU A 53 -20.27 4.86 9.43
C LEU A 53 -21.48 4.07 9.98
N PRO A 54 -21.98 3.06 9.25
CA PRO A 54 -23.11 2.27 9.72
C PRO A 54 -22.70 1.39 10.90
N GLN A 55 -23.53 1.36 11.94
CA GLN A 55 -23.34 0.49 13.10
C GLN A 55 -23.29 -0.99 12.67
N GLY A 56 -22.41 -1.77 13.27
CA GLY A 56 -22.22 -3.16 12.94
C GLY A 56 -21.49 -3.40 11.60
N ALA A 57 -20.86 -2.36 11.04
CA ALA A 57 -20.01 -2.54 9.86
C ALA A 57 -18.62 -3.04 10.24
N LEU A 58 -17.95 -3.68 9.27
CA LEU A 58 -16.55 -4.09 9.38
C LEU A 58 -15.65 -3.08 8.66
N MET A 59 -14.71 -2.48 9.38
CA MET A 59 -13.69 -1.58 8.82
C MET A 59 -12.35 -2.30 8.73
N VAL A 60 -11.75 -2.33 7.54
CA VAL A 60 -10.49 -3.03 7.28
C VAL A 60 -9.37 -2.06 6.96
N MET A 61 -8.26 -2.23 7.67
CA MET A 61 -7.12 -1.32 7.68
C MET A 61 -5.82 -2.04 7.31
N ASN A 62 -4.92 -1.36 6.59
CA ASN A 62 -3.60 -1.92 6.30
C ASN A 62 -2.63 -1.58 7.44
N ASN A 63 -2.14 -2.60 8.16
CA ASN A 63 -1.30 -2.47 9.36
C ASN A 63 0.19 -2.42 9.07
N THR A 64 0.59 -2.27 7.82
CA THR A 64 2.00 -2.22 7.44
C THR A 64 2.72 -1.00 8.04
N LYS A 65 3.99 -1.18 8.39
CA LYS A 65 4.89 -0.16 8.91
C LYS A 65 5.96 0.19 7.89
N VAL A 66 6.17 1.49 7.66
CA VAL A 66 7.22 1.96 6.74
C VAL A 66 8.59 1.69 7.33
N ILE A 67 9.48 1.14 6.52
CA ILE A 67 10.87 0.89 6.85
C ILE A 67 11.76 2.03 6.35
N GLN A 68 12.93 2.18 6.94
CA GLN A 68 13.95 3.12 6.52
C GLN A 68 14.70 2.58 5.29
N ALA A 69 14.01 2.55 4.15
CA ALA A 69 14.42 1.83 2.95
C ALA A 69 15.48 2.55 2.10
N ARG A 70 15.89 3.78 2.45
CA ARG A 70 16.86 4.56 1.69
C ARG A 70 18.20 4.55 2.39
N LEU A 71 19.19 3.85 1.80
CA LEU A 71 20.51 3.63 2.37
C LEU A 71 21.55 4.46 1.61
N HIS A 72 22.44 5.12 2.33
CA HIS A 72 23.51 5.93 1.75
C HIS A 72 24.89 5.34 2.05
N PHE A 73 25.65 5.08 1.00
CA PHE A 73 27.04 4.63 1.08
C PHE A 73 27.97 5.66 0.40
N ARG A 74 29.18 5.81 0.92
CA ARG A 74 30.23 6.59 0.29
C ARG A 74 31.35 5.68 -0.21
N LYS A 75 31.74 5.88 -1.46
CA LYS A 75 32.95 5.26 -2.01
C LYS A 75 34.20 5.96 -1.44
N ASN A 76 35.35 5.27 -1.48
CA ASN A 76 36.64 5.87 -1.14
C ASN A 76 36.97 7.14 -1.98
N THR A 77 36.36 7.25 -3.17
CA THR A 77 36.48 8.45 -4.03
C THR A 77 35.58 9.62 -3.57
N GLY A 78 34.83 9.46 -2.46
CA GLY A 78 33.88 10.46 -1.96
C GLY A 78 32.49 10.42 -2.61
N ALA A 79 32.29 9.63 -3.67
CA ALA A 79 31.01 9.57 -4.37
C ALA A 79 29.93 8.97 -3.47
N LEU A 80 28.79 9.67 -3.34
CA LEU A 80 27.60 9.18 -2.64
C LEU A 80 26.80 8.26 -3.58
N ILE A 81 26.49 7.07 -3.09
CA ILE A 81 25.63 6.09 -3.73
C ILE A 81 24.41 5.90 -2.84
N GLU A 82 23.22 6.09 -3.40
CA GLU A 82 21.96 5.77 -2.75
C GLU A 82 21.50 4.37 -3.18
N ILE A 83 21.13 3.54 -2.23
CA ILE A 83 20.51 2.24 -2.45
C ILE A 83 19.10 2.31 -1.86
N PHE A 84 18.08 2.21 -2.70
CA PHE A 84 16.69 2.25 -2.29
C PHE A 84 16.07 0.85 -2.38
N LEU A 85 15.76 0.27 -1.24
CA LEU A 85 15.16 -1.06 -1.12
C LEU A 85 13.76 -1.07 -1.74
N LEU A 86 13.48 -2.06 -2.59
CA LEU A 86 12.16 -2.22 -3.21
C LEU A 86 11.41 -3.42 -2.65
N GLU A 87 12.01 -4.62 -2.79
CA GLU A 87 11.43 -5.87 -2.34
C GLU A 87 12.53 -6.87 -1.93
N PRO A 88 12.25 -7.72 -0.93
CA PRO A 88 13.19 -8.77 -0.52
C PRO A 88 13.36 -9.82 -1.61
N SER A 89 14.57 -10.37 -1.74
CA SER A 89 14.88 -11.41 -2.72
C SER A 89 15.29 -12.72 -2.07
N VAL A 90 16.26 -12.69 -1.16
CA VAL A 90 16.74 -13.88 -0.44
C VAL A 90 17.01 -13.52 1.02
N PRO A 91 16.18 -14.01 1.95
CA PRO A 91 14.91 -14.67 1.74
C PRO A 91 13.85 -13.73 1.15
N ALA A 92 12.84 -14.26 0.46
CA ALA A 92 11.79 -13.45 -0.15
C ALA A 92 10.68 -13.01 0.85
N ASP A 93 10.57 -13.71 1.96
CA ASP A 93 9.64 -13.38 3.04
C ASP A 93 10.16 -12.18 3.87
N TYR A 94 9.31 -11.19 4.10
CA TYR A 94 9.69 -9.95 4.80
C TYR A 94 10.10 -10.18 6.26
N GLU A 95 9.41 -11.04 6.99
CA GLU A 95 9.72 -11.30 8.40
C GLU A 95 11.07 -12.02 8.52
N GLN A 96 11.27 -13.06 7.72
CA GLN A 96 12.55 -13.77 7.65
C GLN A 96 13.69 -12.86 7.20
N MET A 97 13.41 -11.96 6.25
CA MET A 97 14.39 -10.99 5.74
C MET A 97 14.91 -10.08 6.86
N PHE A 98 14.01 -9.53 7.68
CA PHE A 98 14.41 -8.64 8.78
C PHE A 98 15.13 -9.35 9.93
N GLN A 99 14.94 -10.67 10.07
CA GLN A 99 15.60 -11.50 11.07
C GLN A 99 16.99 -12.01 10.64
N GLN A 100 17.38 -11.80 9.39
CA GLN A 100 18.73 -12.21 8.93
C GLN A 100 19.81 -11.52 9.76
N THR A 101 20.86 -12.27 10.12
CA THR A 101 21.94 -11.82 11.03
C THR A 101 23.32 -11.78 10.39
N HIS A 102 23.48 -12.18 9.13
CA HIS A 102 24.76 -12.19 8.42
C HIS A 102 24.70 -11.63 7.02
N ARG A 103 23.64 -11.98 6.28
CA ARG A 103 23.47 -11.55 4.88
C ARG A 103 22.04 -11.63 4.46
N CYS A 104 21.67 -10.77 3.50
CA CYS A 104 20.41 -10.82 2.83
C CYS A 104 20.51 -10.15 1.45
N SER A 105 19.55 -10.42 0.57
CA SER A 105 19.56 -9.83 -0.77
C SER A 105 18.21 -9.12 -1.05
N TRP A 106 18.31 -7.94 -1.65
CA TRP A 106 17.16 -7.10 -2.00
C TRP A 106 17.23 -6.68 -3.47
N LEU A 107 16.06 -6.55 -4.10
CA LEU A 107 15.94 -5.78 -5.33
C LEU A 107 15.88 -4.30 -4.95
N CYS A 108 16.73 -3.49 -5.59
CA CYS A 108 16.94 -2.09 -5.23
C CYS A 108 16.97 -1.18 -6.46
N LEU A 109 16.60 0.08 -6.27
CA LEU A 109 17.06 1.15 -7.18
C LEU A 109 18.38 1.70 -6.66
N VAL A 110 19.27 2.06 -7.58
CA VAL A 110 20.58 2.60 -7.23
C VAL A 110 20.75 3.99 -7.85
N GLY A 111 20.81 5.00 -6.98
CA GLY A 111 21.17 6.36 -7.36
C GLY A 111 22.66 6.48 -7.63
N ASN A 112 23.03 7.32 -8.61
CA ASN A 112 24.43 7.46 -9.06
C ASN A 112 25.08 6.13 -9.51
N GLN A 113 24.31 5.17 -10.03
CA GLN A 113 24.76 3.85 -10.45
C GLN A 113 26.01 3.88 -11.34
N LYS A 114 26.13 4.87 -12.23
CA LYS A 114 27.30 5.04 -13.11
C LYS A 114 28.63 5.19 -12.35
N LYS A 115 28.57 5.65 -11.09
CA LYS A 115 29.74 5.81 -10.22
C LYS A 115 30.08 4.54 -9.44
N TRP A 116 29.19 3.56 -9.44
CA TRP A 116 29.39 2.25 -8.78
C TRP A 116 29.38 1.12 -9.82
N LYS A 117 30.51 0.95 -10.49
CA LYS A 117 30.65 -0.08 -11.55
C LYS A 117 30.93 -1.46 -10.97
N GLU A 118 31.80 -1.52 -9.97
CA GLU A 118 32.28 -2.77 -9.35
C GLU A 118 32.75 -2.53 -7.91
N GLY A 119 33.01 -3.63 -7.20
CA GLY A 119 33.45 -3.65 -5.81
C GLY A 119 32.32 -3.49 -4.81
N ALA A 120 32.60 -3.85 -3.56
CA ALA A 120 31.68 -3.65 -2.47
C ALA A 120 31.66 -2.19 -2.02
N LEU A 121 30.50 -1.68 -1.65
CA LEU A 121 30.36 -0.48 -0.85
C LEU A 121 30.39 -0.90 0.61
N VAL A 122 31.17 -0.22 1.42
CA VAL A 122 31.40 -0.60 2.82
C VAL A 122 31.09 0.58 3.71
N ARG A 123 30.50 0.30 4.89
CA ARG A 123 30.22 1.30 5.92
C ARG A 123 30.40 0.72 7.31
N ASP A 124 31.13 1.45 8.15
CA ASP A 124 31.26 1.13 9.57
C ASP A 124 30.01 1.59 10.31
N LEU A 125 29.50 0.74 11.19
CA LEU A 125 28.30 1.00 12.01
C LEU A 125 28.61 0.71 13.48
N GLU A 126 27.87 1.38 14.36
CA GLU A 126 27.82 1.08 15.78
C GLU A 126 26.36 0.95 16.21
N ILE A 127 25.98 -0.25 16.64
CA ILE A 127 24.61 -0.59 17.07
C ILE A 127 24.70 -1.34 18.39
N LYS A 128 23.92 -0.95 19.40
CA LYS A 128 23.93 -1.59 20.73
C LYS A 128 25.33 -1.64 21.37
N ASN A 129 26.15 -0.61 21.15
CA ASN A 129 27.55 -0.50 21.57
C ASN A 129 28.48 -1.52 20.89
N GLU A 130 28.09 -2.18 19.83
CA GLU A 130 28.93 -3.09 19.05
C GLU A 130 29.31 -2.42 17.72
N LYS A 131 30.60 -2.42 17.41
CA LYS A 131 31.15 -1.89 16.16
C LYS A 131 31.30 -3.02 15.16
N PHE A 132 30.80 -2.84 13.97
CA PHE A 132 30.89 -3.79 12.88
C PHE A 132 30.85 -3.10 11.53
N GLN A 133 31.07 -3.86 10.47
CA GLN A 133 31.07 -3.36 9.12
C GLN A 133 29.95 -4.01 8.31
N ILE A 134 29.21 -3.20 7.53
CA ILE A 134 28.29 -3.70 6.52
C ILE A 134 28.83 -3.44 5.13
N SER A 135 28.69 -4.40 4.25
CA SER A 135 28.98 -4.27 2.83
C SER A 135 27.73 -4.42 1.99
N ALA A 136 27.67 -3.70 0.86
CA ALA A 136 26.65 -3.86 -0.19
C ALA A 136 27.34 -4.25 -1.49
N ILE A 137 26.88 -5.32 -2.12
CA ILE A 137 27.50 -5.93 -3.31
C ILE A 137 26.45 -6.09 -4.40
N ARG A 138 26.75 -5.63 -5.60
CA ARG A 138 25.88 -5.85 -6.78
C ARG A 138 26.05 -7.29 -7.28
N LYS A 139 24.93 -8.04 -7.33
CA LYS A 139 24.90 -9.43 -7.81
C LYS A 139 24.31 -9.58 -9.21
N GLY A 140 23.61 -8.58 -9.72
CA GLY A 140 22.99 -8.64 -11.04
C GLY A 140 21.94 -7.55 -11.26
N GLU A 141 21.30 -7.62 -12.44
CA GLU A 141 20.23 -6.71 -12.83
C GLU A 141 18.95 -7.51 -13.08
N GLN A 142 17.81 -6.95 -12.68
CA GLN A 142 16.49 -7.48 -12.95
C GLN A 142 15.58 -6.34 -13.44
N GLY A 143 15.40 -6.25 -14.75
CA GLY A 143 14.73 -5.12 -15.38
C GLY A 143 15.46 -3.81 -15.11
N THR A 144 14.79 -2.86 -14.45
CA THR A 144 15.39 -1.58 -14.05
C THR A 144 15.99 -1.59 -12.64
N SER A 145 15.87 -2.71 -11.93
CA SER A 145 16.33 -2.88 -10.55
C SER A 145 17.65 -3.61 -10.49
N GLN A 146 18.38 -3.44 -9.38
CA GLN A 146 19.65 -4.09 -9.10
C GLN A 146 19.44 -5.09 -7.96
N LEU A 147 19.94 -6.31 -8.13
CA LEU A 147 20.04 -7.26 -7.02
C LEU A 147 21.26 -6.90 -6.18
N ILE A 148 21.02 -6.48 -4.94
CA ILE A 148 22.05 -6.08 -3.97
C ILE A 148 22.06 -7.10 -2.84
N GLU A 149 23.24 -7.65 -2.56
CA GLU A 149 23.48 -8.45 -1.37
C GLU A 149 24.14 -7.59 -0.31
N PHE A 150 23.58 -7.62 0.88
CA PHE A 150 24.14 -7.01 2.08
C PHE A 150 24.77 -8.09 2.94
N GLU A 151 25.98 -7.84 3.42
CA GLU A 151 26.71 -8.73 4.32
C GLU A 151 27.28 -7.94 5.50
N TRP A 152 27.23 -8.50 6.70
CA TRP A 152 27.82 -7.93 7.91
C TRP A 152 28.38 -9.02 8.82
N ASP A 153 29.32 -8.64 9.67
CA ASP A 153 30.14 -9.55 10.48
C ASP A 153 29.69 -9.67 11.94
N ASN A 154 28.48 -9.24 12.29
CA ASN A 154 27.94 -9.31 13.64
C ASN A 154 26.62 -10.07 13.72
N ALA A 155 26.66 -11.29 14.28
CA ALA A 155 25.50 -12.17 14.40
C ALA A 155 24.44 -11.72 15.44
N ASN A 156 24.79 -10.79 16.33
CA ASN A 156 23.85 -10.25 17.32
C ASN A 156 22.95 -9.15 16.76
N ILE A 157 23.26 -8.67 15.55
CA ILE A 157 22.57 -7.59 14.87
C ILE A 157 21.79 -8.15 13.68
N ASN A 158 20.49 -7.96 13.66
CA ASN A 158 19.66 -8.35 12.53
C ASN A 158 19.51 -7.19 11.51
N PHE A 159 19.00 -7.51 10.32
CA PHE A 159 18.86 -6.52 9.25
C PHE A 159 17.92 -5.37 9.61
N ALA A 160 16.88 -5.64 10.43
CA ALA A 160 15.99 -4.57 10.89
C ALA A 160 16.72 -3.55 11.77
N ASP A 161 17.61 -4.00 12.68
CA ASP A 161 18.45 -3.11 13.50
C ASP A 161 19.35 -2.24 12.61
N ILE A 162 19.90 -2.82 11.54
CA ILE A 162 20.73 -2.09 10.57
C ILE A 162 19.93 -1.00 9.85
N LEU A 163 18.73 -1.31 9.37
CA LEU A 163 17.88 -0.33 8.70
C LEU A 163 17.47 0.82 9.62
N ASP A 164 17.21 0.54 10.89
CA ASP A 164 16.81 1.56 11.87
C ASP A 164 17.94 2.59 12.15
N VAL A 165 19.23 2.22 11.93
CA VAL A 165 20.38 3.11 12.12
C VAL A 165 20.94 3.67 10.82
N LEU A 166 21.10 2.84 9.80
CA LEU A 166 21.71 3.20 8.52
C LEU A 166 20.73 3.90 7.58
N GLY A 167 19.46 3.50 7.67
CA GLY A 167 18.45 3.89 6.70
C GLY A 167 17.81 5.24 7.00
N GLU A 168 17.27 5.81 5.94
CA GLU A 168 16.42 7.00 5.96
C GLU A 168 15.02 6.61 5.52
N LEU A 169 14.00 7.18 6.18
CA LEU A 169 12.61 6.90 5.85
C LEU A 169 12.28 7.55 4.49
N PRO A 170 11.80 6.79 3.51
CA PRO A 170 11.40 7.35 2.23
C PRO A 170 10.08 8.11 2.37
N ILE A 171 10.10 9.39 2.04
CA ILE A 171 8.88 10.19 1.88
C ILE A 171 8.55 10.34 0.39
N PRO A 172 7.26 10.55 0.04
CA PRO A 172 6.86 10.71 -1.36
C PRO A 172 7.58 11.88 -2.04
N PRO A 173 8.05 11.72 -3.30
CA PRO A 173 8.78 12.76 -4.02
C PRO A 173 8.00 14.07 -4.21
N TYR A 174 6.67 14.01 -4.32
CA TYR A 174 5.82 15.20 -4.49
C TYR A 174 5.78 16.10 -3.26
N LEU A 175 6.24 15.65 -2.09
CA LEU A 175 6.41 16.51 -0.93
C LEU A 175 7.51 17.56 -1.16
N ASN A 176 8.43 17.32 -2.10
CA ASN A 176 9.47 18.22 -2.55
C ASN A 176 10.25 18.87 -1.38
N ARG A 177 10.63 18.04 -0.42
CA ARG A 177 11.45 18.36 0.75
C ARG A 177 12.28 17.16 1.19
N GLU A 178 13.29 17.41 1.99
CA GLU A 178 14.07 16.35 2.62
C GLU A 178 13.27 15.69 3.78
N THR A 179 13.62 14.44 4.06
CA THR A 179 13.08 13.70 5.20
C THR A 179 13.55 14.35 6.50
N GLN A 180 12.66 14.47 7.47
CA GLN A 180 12.93 14.96 8.82
C GLN A 180 12.80 13.83 9.84
N GLU A 181 13.43 13.99 11.00
CA GLU A 181 13.33 13.00 12.08
C GLU A 181 11.88 12.75 12.52
N SER A 182 11.05 13.79 12.50
CA SER A 182 9.62 13.69 12.78
C SER A 182 8.85 12.78 11.82
N ASP A 183 9.33 12.60 10.58
CA ASP A 183 8.67 11.72 9.60
C ASP A 183 8.69 10.26 10.05
N LYS A 184 9.67 9.83 10.84
CA LYS A 184 9.70 8.48 11.43
C LYS A 184 8.45 8.15 12.25
N THR A 185 7.81 9.17 12.80
CA THR A 185 6.56 9.03 13.57
C THR A 185 5.35 9.49 12.78
N THR A 186 5.46 10.63 12.07
CA THR A 186 4.30 11.24 11.40
C THR A 186 3.92 10.54 10.10
N TYR A 187 4.88 9.86 9.42
CA TYR A 187 4.60 9.05 8.22
C TYR A 187 4.34 7.57 8.57
N GLN A 188 3.70 7.34 9.73
CA GLN A 188 3.23 6.04 10.20
C GLN A 188 1.80 6.16 10.70
N THR A 189 1.00 5.11 10.52
CA THR A 189 -0.32 5.01 11.15
C THR A 189 -0.17 4.63 12.63
N VAL A 190 -1.13 5.02 13.47
CA VAL A 190 -1.11 4.69 14.91
C VAL A 190 -1.28 3.19 15.16
N TYR A 191 -1.77 2.44 14.18
CA TYR A 191 -1.99 0.99 14.23
C TYR A 191 -0.96 0.19 13.41
N SER A 192 0.09 0.82 12.90
CA SER A 192 1.12 0.11 12.11
C SER A 192 1.92 -0.87 12.97
N LYS A 193 2.07 -2.12 12.52
CA LYS A 193 2.72 -3.22 13.25
C LYS A 193 3.79 -3.92 12.41
N ILE A 194 3.46 -4.29 11.19
CA ILE A 194 4.26 -5.18 10.36
C ILE A 194 5.22 -4.38 9.48
N LYS A 195 6.52 -4.42 9.77
CA LYS A 195 7.57 -3.77 8.97
C LYS A 195 7.62 -4.37 7.55
N GLY A 196 7.85 -3.54 6.53
CA GLY A 196 8.08 -4.02 5.15
C GLY A 196 7.64 -3.07 4.04
N SER A 197 6.86 -2.06 4.33
CA SER A 197 6.46 -1.07 3.33
C SER A 197 7.49 0.02 3.14
N VAL A 198 7.60 0.52 1.91
CA VAL A 198 8.38 1.74 1.60
C VAL A 198 7.49 2.99 1.53
N ALA A 199 6.17 2.84 1.57
CA ALA A 199 5.21 3.94 1.67
C ALA A 199 4.14 3.63 2.73
N ALA A 200 3.68 4.65 3.44
CA ALA A 200 2.60 4.51 4.41
C ALA A 200 1.24 4.29 3.71
N PRO A 201 0.30 3.55 4.32
CA PRO A 201 -1.09 3.55 3.92
C PRO A 201 -1.73 4.88 4.35
N THR A 202 -1.57 5.91 3.51
CA THR A 202 -1.72 7.33 3.89
C THR A 202 -3.12 7.71 4.35
N ALA A 203 -4.17 7.03 3.90
CA ALA A 203 -5.53 7.22 4.42
C ALA A 203 -5.64 6.90 5.92
N GLY A 204 -4.75 6.05 6.43
CA GLY A 204 -4.67 5.74 7.86
C GLY A 204 -3.97 6.79 8.71
N LEU A 205 -3.27 7.76 8.09
CA LEU A 205 -2.54 8.80 8.82
C LEU A 205 -3.46 9.78 9.57
N HIS A 206 -4.71 9.87 9.19
CA HIS A 206 -5.71 10.73 9.85
C HIS A 206 -6.21 10.15 11.18
N PHE A 207 -6.12 8.83 11.34
CA PHE A 207 -6.60 8.18 12.56
C PHE A 207 -5.70 8.50 13.75
N THR A 208 -6.36 8.74 14.89
CA THR A 208 -5.78 8.83 16.22
C THR A 208 -6.40 7.76 17.10
N GLU A 209 -5.82 7.48 18.27
CA GLU A 209 -6.43 6.59 19.25
C GLU A 209 -7.84 7.07 19.65
N ARG A 210 -8.05 8.39 19.72
CA ARG A 210 -9.37 8.96 19.98
C ARG A 210 -10.40 8.52 18.94
N VAL A 211 -10.09 8.68 17.64
CA VAL A 211 -11.02 8.31 16.56
C VAL A 211 -11.24 6.81 16.51
N LEU A 212 -10.21 6.00 16.76
CA LEU A 212 -10.35 4.54 16.82
C LEU A 212 -11.27 4.10 17.97
N ASN A 213 -11.13 4.71 19.15
CA ASN A 213 -12.00 4.43 20.29
C ASN A 213 -13.46 4.85 20.00
N GLU A 214 -13.69 5.96 19.31
CA GLU A 214 -15.03 6.37 18.89
C GLU A 214 -15.64 5.43 17.83
N VAL A 215 -14.83 4.91 16.91
CA VAL A 215 -15.23 3.88 15.96
C VAL A 215 -15.70 2.63 16.68
N ASP A 216 -14.93 2.15 17.67
CA ASP A 216 -15.29 0.99 18.50
C ASP A 216 -16.57 1.26 19.32
N ALA A 217 -16.69 2.46 19.92
CA ALA A 217 -17.85 2.86 20.69
C ALA A 217 -19.13 2.97 19.84
N HIS A 218 -19.00 3.22 18.53
CA HIS A 218 -20.11 3.19 17.57
C HIS A 218 -20.51 1.77 17.14
N GLY A 219 -19.84 0.74 17.67
CA GLY A 219 -20.09 -0.67 17.34
C GLY A 219 -19.63 -1.05 15.94
N ILE A 220 -18.57 -0.42 15.44
CA ILE A 220 -17.91 -0.77 14.19
C ILE A 220 -16.76 -1.71 14.53
N GLU A 221 -16.77 -2.88 13.93
CA GLU A 221 -15.69 -3.84 14.10
C GLU A 221 -14.49 -3.47 13.24
N ARG A 222 -13.26 -3.72 13.73
CA ARG A 222 -12.03 -3.40 13.02
C ARG A 222 -11.21 -4.65 12.77
N GLU A 223 -10.78 -4.82 11.53
CA GLU A 223 -9.87 -5.88 11.10
C GLU A 223 -8.64 -5.30 10.39
N GLU A 224 -7.58 -6.08 10.39
CA GLU A 224 -6.32 -5.70 9.80
C GLU A 224 -5.94 -6.64 8.65
N VAL A 225 -5.37 -6.06 7.61
CA VAL A 225 -4.68 -6.77 6.54
C VAL A 225 -3.26 -6.21 6.41
N THR A 226 -2.36 -6.99 5.87
CA THR A 226 -1.01 -6.51 5.53
C THR A 226 -0.87 -6.46 4.02
N LEU A 227 -0.54 -5.31 3.47
CA LEU A 227 -0.07 -5.16 2.11
C LEU A 227 1.21 -4.33 2.14
N HIS A 228 2.30 -4.93 1.68
CA HIS A 228 3.59 -4.26 1.61
C HIS A 228 3.64 -3.36 0.37
N VAL A 229 3.53 -2.05 0.62
CA VAL A 229 3.53 -1.04 -0.45
C VAL A 229 4.95 -0.89 -1.00
N GLY A 230 5.13 -1.22 -2.27
CA GLY A 230 6.40 -1.04 -2.97
C GLY A 230 6.63 0.39 -3.46
N ALA A 231 7.87 0.72 -3.82
CA ALA A 231 8.26 2.04 -4.34
C ALA A 231 7.58 2.40 -5.69
N GLY A 232 6.98 1.41 -6.36
CA GLY A 232 6.21 1.62 -7.59
C GLY A 232 5.04 2.59 -7.42
N THR A 233 4.47 2.68 -6.22
CA THR A 233 3.35 3.58 -5.88
C THR A 233 3.68 5.06 -6.09
N PHE A 234 4.96 5.43 -6.06
CA PHE A 234 5.42 6.82 -6.30
C PHE A 234 5.65 7.13 -7.79
N ARG A 235 5.53 6.15 -8.68
CA ARG A 235 5.77 6.35 -10.11
C ARG A 235 4.48 6.77 -10.81
N PRO A 236 4.49 7.89 -11.56
CA PRO A 236 3.34 8.26 -12.38
C PRO A 236 3.18 7.26 -13.54
N VAL A 237 1.96 7.12 -14.02
CA VAL A 237 1.69 6.37 -15.25
C VAL A 237 2.33 7.11 -16.43
N LYS A 238 3.17 6.42 -17.19
CA LYS A 238 3.91 7.01 -18.34
C LYS A 238 3.33 6.60 -19.69
N SER A 239 2.50 5.55 -19.72
CA SER A 239 1.84 5.08 -20.94
C SER A 239 0.66 5.98 -21.30
N SER A 240 0.31 6.02 -22.58
CA SER A 240 -0.87 6.78 -23.05
C SER A 240 -2.17 6.12 -22.62
N THR A 241 -2.21 4.79 -22.66
CA THR A 241 -3.34 3.98 -22.21
C THR A 241 -2.98 3.16 -20.98
N ILE A 242 -3.98 2.84 -20.16
CA ILE A 242 -3.73 2.03 -18.97
C ILE A 242 -3.42 0.57 -19.31
N GLY A 243 -3.80 0.10 -20.51
CA GLY A 243 -3.47 -1.23 -21.00
C GLY A 243 -1.98 -1.50 -21.12
N GLU A 244 -1.20 -0.45 -21.40
CA GLU A 244 0.25 -0.51 -21.54
C GLU A 244 1.00 -0.30 -20.22
N HIS A 245 0.29 0.10 -19.15
CA HIS A 245 0.88 0.37 -17.84
C HIS A 245 1.08 -0.95 -17.08
N PRO A 246 2.32 -1.35 -16.75
CA PRO A 246 2.55 -2.51 -15.91
C PRO A 246 2.33 -2.16 -14.44
N MET A 247 1.36 -2.81 -13.79
CA MET A 247 1.23 -2.75 -12.34
C MET A 247 2.37 -3.55 -11.68
N HIS A 248 2.92 -3.00 -10.63
CA HIS A 248 3.86 -3.74 -9.79
C HIS A 248 3.11 -4.75 -8.90
N THR A 249 3.80 -5.82 -8.56
CA THR A 249 3.32 -6.82 -7.60
C THR A 249 3.42 -6.25 -6.19
N GLU A 250 2.37 -6.44 -5.40
CA GLU A 250 2.37 -6.15 -3.97
C GLU A 250 2.04 -7.42 -3.18
N TYR A 251 2.84 -7.71 -2.16
CA TYR A 251 2.67 -8.88 -1.31
C TYR A 251 1.64 -8.58 -0.23
N ILE A 252 0.74 -9.53 -0.03
CA ILE A 252 -0.33 -9.45 0.96
C ILE A 252 -0.24 -10.61 1.95
N ALA A 253 -0.60 -10.32 3.20
CA ALA A 253 -0.83 -11.32 4.23
C ALA A 253 -2.18 -11.03 4.89
N VAL A 254 -3.04 -12.05 4.94
CA VAL A 254 -4.40 -11.93 5.50
C VAL A 254 -4.64 -13.08 6.45
N HIS A 255 -4.98 -12.76 7.71
CA HIS A 255 -5.33 -13.77 8.70
C HIS A 255 -6.63 -14.47 8.34
N ARG A 256 -6.71 -15.78 8.60
CA ARG A 256 -7.95 -16.55 8.44
C ARG A 256 -9.12 -15.90 9.19
N HIS A 257 -8.88 -15.40 10.40
CA HIS A 257 -9.87 -14.68 11.20
C HIS A 257 -10.48 -13.48 10.44
N THR A 258 -9.68 -12.71 9.71
CA THR A 258 -10.20 -11.58 8.91
C THR A 258 -11.18 -12.05 7.82
N ILE A 259 -10.94 -13.23 7.20
CA ILE A 259 -11.88 -13.81 6.23
C ILE A 259 -13.15 -14.30 6.92
N GLU A 260 -13.05 -14.88 8.13
CA GLU A 260 -14.18 -15.26 8.97
C GLU A 260 -15.03 -14.03 9.31
N GLN A 261 -14.41 -12.92 9.68
CA GLN A 261 -15.10 -11.65 9.96
C GLN A 261 -15.77 -11.05 8.70
N LEU A 262 -15.10 -11.09 7.55
CA LEU A 262 -15.73 -10.70 6.28
C LEU A 262 -17.00 -11.51 6.01
N LEU A 263 -16.97 -12.81 6.23
CA LEU A 263 -18.14 -13.67 6.07
C LEU A 263 -19.25 -13.36 7.07
N ALA A 264 -18.92 -13.07 8.34
CA ALA A 264 -19.88 -12.65 9.35
C ALA A 264 -20.59 -11.34 8.96
N HIS A 265 -19.93 -10.48 8.15
CA HIS A 265 -20.46 -9.23 7.60
C HIS A 265 -20.92 -9.37 6.13
N ASN A 266 -21.42 -10.53 5.72
CA ASN A 266 -21.96 -10.82 4.38
C ASN A 266 -20.95 -10.63 3.24
N GLY A 267 -19.66 -10.65 3.51
CA GLY A 267 -18.61 -10.36 2.54
C GLY A 267 -18.50 -8.88 2.17
N GLU A 268 -18.89 -7.98 3.06
CA GLU A 268 -18.88 -6.54 2.86
C GLU A 268 -17.98 -5.85 3.88
N ALA A 269 -17.27 -4.79 3.44
CA ALA A 269 -16.38 -4.03 4.32
C ALA A 269 -16.26 -2.56 3.93
N ILE A 270 -15.86 -1.75 4.90
CA ILE A 270 -15.34 -0.38 4.73
C ILE A 270 -13.83 -0.50 4.59
N ALA A 271 -13.27 -0.03 3.48
CA ALA A 271 -11.83 -0.03 3.29
C ALA A 271 -11.19 1.29 3.72
N VAL A 272 -10.11 1.21 4.49
CA VAL A 272 -9.25 2.36 4.80
C VAL A 272 -8.04 2.33 3.87
N GLY A 273 -8.05 3.20 2.86
CA GLY A 273 -7.03 3.32 1.85
C GLY A 273 -7.16 2.35 0.67
N THR A 274 -6.58 2.76 -0.44
CA THR A 274 -6.57 1.98 -1.69
C THR A 274 -5.82 0.66 -1.57
N THR A 275 -4.88 0.54 -0.64
CA THR A 275 -4.17 -0.72 -0.33
C THR A 275 -5.11 -1.76 0.28
N SER A 276 -5.97 -1.35 1.23
CA SER A 276 -7.01 -2.23 1.79
C SER A 276 -8.02 -2.64 0.71
N VAL A 277 -8.42 -1.72 -0.18
CA VAL A 277 -9.27 -2.05 -1.34
C VAL A 277 -8.64 -3.14 -2.18
N ARG A 278 -7.39 -2.95 -2.60
CA ARG A 278 -6.70 -3.92 -3.48
C ARG A 278 -6.56 -5.28 -2.82
N THR A 279 -6.29 -5.32 -1.52
CA THR A 279 -6.24 -6.58 -0.77
C THR A 279 -7.61 -7.26 -0.73
N LEU A 280 -8.65 -6.56 -0.28
CA LEU A 280 -9.99 -7.10 -0.14
C LEU A 280 -10.56 -7.61 -1.46
N GLU A 281 -10.49 -6.80 -2.51
CA GLU A 281 -10.97 -7.19 -3.83
C GLU A 281 -10.17 -8.37 -4.40
N SER A 282 -8.86 -8.49 -4.09
CA SER A 282 -8.05 -9.65 -4.48
C SER A 282 -8.52 -10.95 -3.81
N LEU A 283 -8.97 -10.91 -2.54
CA LEU A 283 -9.51 -12.10 -1.86
C LEU A 283 -10.70 -12.70 -2.62
N TYR A 284 -11.54 -11.86 -3.22
CA TYR A 284 -12.64 -12.33 -4.05
C TYR A 284 -12.14 -13.18 -5.23
N TYR A 285 -11.14 -12.71 -5.97
CA TYR A 285 -10.59 -13.45 -7.12
C TYR A 285 -9.80 -14.68 -6.69
N MET A 286 -9.12 -14.66 -5.56
CA MET A 286 -8.48 -15.84 -4.97
C MET A 286 -9.51 -16.93 -4.66
N GLY A 287 -10.63 -16.56 -4.06
CA GLY A 287 -11.73 -17.49 -3.81
C GLY A 287 -12.34 -18.06 -5.09
N LEU A 288 -12.46 -17.27 -6.17
CA LEU A 288 -12.89 -17.78 -7.47
C LEU A 288 -11.91 -18.81 -8.04
N LYS A 289 -10.59 -18.60 -7.89
CA LYS A 289 -9.57 -19.57 -8.30
C LYS A 289 -9.72 -20.88 -7.54
N VAL A 290 -9.97 -20.82 -6.24
CA VAL A 290 -10.23 -22.02 -5.42
C VAL A 290 -11.49 -22.73 -5.87
N LEU A 291 -12.57 -22.00 -6.17
CA LEU A 291 -13.81 -22.60 -6.70
C LEU A 291 -13.58 -23.30 -8.04
N ALA A 292 -12.75 -22.72 -8.90
CA ALA A 292 -12.41 -23.31 -10.19
C ALA A 292 -11.46 -24.51 -10.07
N ASN A 293 -10.56 -24.49 -9.10
CA ASN A 293 -9.59 -25.54 -8.82
C ASN A 293 -9.33 -25.70 -7.31
N PRO A 294 -10.08 -26.56 -6.60
CA PRO A 294 -9.89 -26.78 -5.16
C PRO A 294 -8.52 -27.36 -4.74
N SER A 295 -7.71 -27.79 -5.70
CA SER A 295 -6.34 -28.30 -5.47
C SER A 295 -5.26 -27.29 -5.84
N ILE A 296 -5.62 -26.01 -6.02
CA ILE A 296 -4.69 -24.92 -6.32
C ILE A 296 -3.67 -24.77 -5.18
N THR A 297 -2.42 -24.46 -5.53
CA THR A 297 -1.38 -24.15 -4.53
C THR A 297 -1.41 -22.67 -4.16
N GLU A 298 -0.89 -22.32 -2.98
CA GLU A 298 -0.85 -20.94 -2.46
C GLU A 298 -0.16 -19.98 -3.45
N GLU A 299 0.93 -20.39 -4.05
CA GLU A 299 1.68 -19.61 -5.04
C GLU A 299 0.84 -19.20 -6.26
N LYS A 300 -0.15 -20.02 -6.64
CA LYS A 300 -1.05 -19.76 -7.78
C LYS A 300 -2.25 -18.89 -7.43
N LEU A 301 -2.41 -18.50 -6.18
CA LEU A 301 -3.48 -17.58 -5.76
C LEU A 301 -3.17 -16.12 -6.13
N HIS A 302 -1.95 -15.81 -6.59
CA HIS A 302 -1.61 -14.48 -7.12
C HIS A 302 -2.69 -13.94 -8.05
N VAL A 303 -3.10 -12.68 -7.88
CA VAL A 303 -4.09 -12.01 -8.73
C VAL A 303 -3.39 -11.17 -9.78
N ASN A 304 -3.54 -11.54 -11.06
CA ASN A 304 -2.95 -10.81 -12.17
C ASN A 304 -3.66 -9.48 -12.44
N GLN A 305 -2.96 -8.56 -13.10
CA GLN A 305 -3.42 -7.19 -13.34
C GLN A 305 -4.81 -7.12 -14.00
N TRP A 306 -5.05 -7.92 -15.04
CA TRP A 306 -6.26 -7.87 -15.86
C TRP A 306 -7.27 -8.98 -15.57
N GLU A 307 -6.95 -9.86 -14.64
CA GLU A 307 -7.77 -11.02 -14.28
C GLU A 307 -9.23 -10.65 -13.93
N PRO A 308 -9.52 -9.54 -13.20
CA PRO A 308 -10.88 -9.14 -12.91
C PRO A 308 -11.75 -8.99 -14.16
N TYR A 309 -11.23 -8.34 -15.18
CA TYR A 309 -11.96 -8.03 -16.41
C TYR A 309 -12.14 -9.25 -17.32
N GLU A 310 -11.22 -10.22 -17.23
CA GLU A 310 -11.29 -11.49 -17.95
C GLU A 310 -12.34 -12.41 -17.33
N VAL A 311 -12.42 -12.49 -16.00
CA VAL A 311 -13.40 -13.25 -15.24
C VAL A 311 -14.82 -12.69 -15.45
N GLU A 312 -14.99 -11.36 -15.35
CA GLU A 312 -16.28 -10.73 -15.55
C GLU A 312 -16.83 -10.92 -16.97
N SER A 313 -15.96 -11.00 -17.98
CA SER A 313 -16.33 -11.30 -19.36
C SER A 313 -16.97 -12.69 -19.51
N SER A 314 -16.68 -13.64 -18.59
CA SER A 314 -17.23 -14.99 -18.58
C SER A 314 -18.66 -15.11 -18.06
N LYS A 315 -19.29 -14.00 -17.61
CA LYS A 315 -20.64 -13.90 -17.01
C LYS A 315 -20.86 -14.76 -15.76
N LEU A 316 -19.82 -15.27 -15.14
CA LEU A 316 -19.89 -15.98 -13.86
C LEU A 316 -20.10 -14.96 -12.72
N LYS A 317 -21.35 -14.74 -12.32
CA LYS A 317 -21.65 -13.94 -11.13
C LYS A 317 -21.65 -14.84 -9.90
N VAL A 318 -20.57 -14.79 -9.14
CA VAL A 318 -20.44 -15.47 -7.85
C VAL A 318 -20.60 -14.44 -6.74
N GLN A 319 -21.40 -14.73 -5.73
CA GLN A 319 -21.53 -13.85 -4.56
C GLN A 319 -20.20 -13.80 -3.78
N SER A 320 -19.87 -12.67 -3.20
CA SER A 320 -18.64 -12.47 -2.42
C SER A 320 -18.53 -13.47 -1.27
N SER A 321 -19.62 -13.71 -0.56
CA SER A 321 -19.68 -14.70 0.53
C SER A 321 -19.33 -16.12 0.05
N LYS A 322 -19.80 -16.52 -1.13
CA LYS A 322 -19.48 -17.85 -1.68
C LYS A 322 -18.00 -17.96 -2.08
N SER A 323 -17.42 -16.90 -2.64
CA SER A 323 -16.01 -16.87 -3.00
C SER A 323 -15.13 -16.89 -1.74
N LEU A 324 -15.44 -16.05 -0.76
CA LEU A 324 -14.72 -15.99 0.52
C LEU A 324 -14.84 -17.30 1.31
N GLN A 325 -16.02 -17.96 1.29
CA GLN A 325 -16.20 -19.27 1.94
C GLN A 325 -15.30 -20.32 1.32
N ALA A 326 -15.21 -20.35 -0.01
CA ALA A 326 -14.32 -21.31 -0.68
C ALA A 326 -12.85 -21.09 -0.31
N LEU A 327 -12.43 -19.81 -0.21
CA LEU A 327 -11.08 -19.47 0.22
C LEU A 327 -10.83 -19.86 1.68
N LEU A 328 -11.80 -19.63 2.58
CA LEU A 328 -11.74 -20.04 3.98
C LEU A 328 -11.62 -21.57 4.11
N ASP A 329 -12.49 -22.32 3.42
CA ASP A 329 -12.48 -23.79 3.44
C ASP A 329 -11.13 -24.34 2.92
N TRP A 330 -10.57 -23.70 1.89
CA TRP A 330 -9.26 -24.03 1.37
C TRP A 330 -8.15 -23.77 2.39
N MET A 331 -8.16 -22.62 3.07
CA MET A 331 -7.20 -22.31 4.14
C MET A 331 -7.28 -23.31 5.30
N ILE A 332 -8.50 -23.68 5.72
CA ILE A 332 -8.71 -24.68 6.77
C ILE A 332 -8.13 -26.02 6.35
N LYS A 333 -8.42 -26.48 5.13
CA LYS A 333 -7.91 -27.74 4.57
C LYS A 333 -6.38 -27.80 4.54
N HIS A 334 -5.71 -26.65 4.31
CA HIS A 334 -4.25 -26.56 4.27
C HIS A 334 -3.64 -26.13 5.62
N GLU A 335 -4.44 -26.09 6.70
CA GLU A 335 -4.02 -25.72 8.05
C GLU A 335 -3.38 -24.34 8.15
N LEU A 336 -3.74 -23.40 7.23
CA LEU A 336 -3.20 -22.05 7.19
C LEU A 336 -3.95 -21.14 8.17
N THR A 337 -3.21 -20.43 9.01
CA THR A 337 -3.71 -19.35 9.88
C THR A 337 -3.59 -17.98 9.22
N VAL A 338 -2.64 -17.85 8.29
CA VAL A 338 -2.40 -16.65 7.47
C VAL A 338 -2.27 -17.08 6.02
N LEU A 339 -2.94 -16.36 5.13
CA LEU A 339 -2.80 -16.49 3.69
C LEU A 339 -1.69 -15.52 3.24
N HIS A 340 -0.62 -16.05 2.66
CA HIS A 340 0.43 -15.27 2.00
C HIS A 340 0.25 -15.34 0.49
N SER A 341 0.08 -14.20 -0.15
CA SER A 341 -0.11 -14.14 -1.60
C SER A 341 0.38 -12.81 -2.14
N SER A 342 0.03 -12.50 -3.36
CA SER A 342 0.38 -11.23 -3.98
C SER A 342 -0.69 -10.78 -4.97
N THR A 343 -0.68 -9.48 -5.30
CA THR A 343 -1.62 -8.91 -6.24
C THR A 343 -0.97 -7.88 -7.15
N GLN A 344 -1.37 -7.89 -8.41
CA GLN A 344 -1.12 -6.83 -9.38
C GLN A 344 -2.43 -6.16 -9.80
N ILE A 345 -3.54 -6.43 -9.10
CA ILE A 345 -4.87 -5.96 -9.50
C ILE A 345 -4.85 -4.47 -9.86
N ILE A 346 -5.35 -4.15 -11.05
CA ILE A 346 -5.70 -2.78 -11.43
C ILE A 346 -7.22 -2.61 -11.30
N ILE A 347 -7.62 -1.54 -10.61
CA ILE A 347 -9.03 -1.18 -10.48
C ILE A 347 -9.22 0.14 -11.23
N ALA A 348 -10.07 0.12 -12.24
CA ALA A 348 -10.32 1.24 -13.15
C ALA A 348 -11.81 1.23 -13.58
N PRO A 349 -12.32 2.30 -14.19
CA PRO A 349 -13.69 2.33 -14.67
C PRO A 349 -14.08 1.11 -15.50
N GLY A 350 -15.23 0.53 -15.14
CA GLY A 350 -15.69 -0.77 -15.63
C GLY A 350 -15.46 -1.92 -14.65
N TYR A 351 -14.75 -1.69 -13.53
CA TYR A 351 -14.62 -2.64 -12.44
C TYR A 351 -15.88 -2.64 -11.55
N ASN A 352 -16.35 -3.83 -11.18
CA ASN A 352 -17.44 -4.00 -10.20
C ASN A 352 -16.83 -4.39 -8.84
N TYR A 353 -17.11 -3.57 -7.82
CA TYR A 353 -16.65 -3.86 -6.46
C TYR A 353 -17.45 -4.99 -5.82
N HIS A 354 -16.76 -5.97 -5.27
CA HIS A 354 -17.37 -7.16 -4.67
C HIS A 354 -17.46 -7.06 -3.15
N ILE A 355 -16.40 -6.66 -2.49
CA ILE A 355 -16.29 -6.63 -1.02
C ILE A 355 -16.42 -5.21 -0.47
N VAL A 356 -15.76 -4.24 -1.11
CA VAL A 356 -15.70 -2.87 -0.57
C VAL A 356 -16.98 -2.10 -0.90
N LYS A 357 -17.66 -1.62 0.15
CA LYS A 357 -18.92 -0.85 0.05
C LYS A 357 -18.77 0.62 0.43
N MET A 358 -17.76 0.95 1.24
CA MET A 358 -17.40 2.31 1.58
C MET A 358 -15.87 2.44 1.55
N LEU A 359 -15.38 3.60 1.15
CA LEU A 359 -13.95 3.85 1.03
C LEU A 359 -13.56 5.14 1.75
N ILE A 360 -12.63 5.02 2.70
CA ILE A 360 -11.95 6.16 3.34
C ILE A 360 -10.59 6.31 2.64
N THR A 361 -10.35 7.45 2.01
CA THR A 361 -9.11 7.64 1.23
C THR A 361 -8.68 9.11 1.18
N ASN A 362 -7.41 9.34 0.78
CA ASN A 362 -6.91 10.69 0.46
C ASN A 362 -7.30 11.11 -0.96
N PHE A 363 -7.01 12.37 -1.30
CA PHE A 363 -7.00 12.82 -2.68
C PHE A 363 -5.70 12.36 -3.37
N HIS A 364 -5.82 11.88 -4.59
CA HIS A 364 -4.72 11.26 -5.35
C HIS A 364 -4.21 12.18 -6.46
N GLN A 365 -2.97 11.95 -6.90
CA GLN A 365 -2.37 12.70 -8.00
C GLN A 365 -3.18 12.56 -9.30
N PRO A 366 -3.19 13.60 -10.15
CA PRO A 366 -3.68 13.47 -11.52
C PRO A 366 -2.91 12.39 -12.26
N GLN A 367 -3.55 11.76 -13.22
CA GLN A 367 -2.98 10.71 -14.08
C GLN A 367 -2.39 9.52 -13.29
N SER A 368 -3.04 9.14 -12.17
CA SER A 368 -2.62 8.02 -11.33
C SER A 368 -3.62 6.85 -11.38
N THR A 369 -3.11 5.64 -11.19
CA THR A 369 -3.95 4.44 -11.05
C THR A 369 -4.88 4.51 -9.84
N LEU A 370 -4.52 5.29 -8.82
CA LEU A 370 -5.34 5.49 -7.62
C LEU A 370 -6.56 6.37 -7.93
N LEU A 371 -6.43 7.36 -8.81
CA LEU A 371 -7.57 8.16 -9.27
C LEU A 371 -8.52 7.32 -10.12
N LEU A 372 -8.00 6.38 -10.92
CA LEU A 372 -8.83 5.42 -11.67
C LEU A 372 -9.65 4.54 -10.72
N LEU A 373 -9.04 4.06 -9.62
CA LEU A 373 -9.71 3.27 -8.59
C LEU A 373 -10.85 4.07 -7.94
N VAL A 374 -10.61 5.32 -7.56
CA VAL A 374 -11.63 6.22 -7.01
C VAL A 374 -12.74 6.44 -8.03
N SER A 375 -12.38 6.74 -9.28
CA SER A 375 -13.37 6.94 -10.37
C SER A 375 -14.26 5.70 -10.57
N ALA A 376 -13.67 4.50 -10.54
CA ALA A 376 -14.43 3.26 -10.62
C ALA A 376 -15.41 3.13 -9.44
N PHE A 377 -14.94 3.48 -8.22
CA PHE A 377 -15.73 3.36 -7.00
C PHE A 377 -16.94 4.28 -6.98
N VAL A 378 -16.80 5.52 -7.46
CA VAL A 378 -17.87 6.53 -7.48
C VAL A 378 -18.58 6.63 -8.84
N HIS A 379 -18.48 5.58 -9.67
CA HIS A 379 -19.15 5.49 -10.98
C HIS A 379 -18.90 6.67 -11.92
N GLY A 380 -17.69 7.27 -11.84
CA GLY A 380 -17.28 8.39 -12.70
C GLY A 380 -17.44 9.78 -12.06
N ASP A 381 -18.06 9.90 -10.90
CA ASP A 381 -18.30 11.19 -10.22
C ASP A 381 -17.04 11.83 -9.60
N TRP A 382 -15.84 11.30 -9.89
CA TRP A 382 -14.59 11.78 -9.30
C TRP A 382 -14.35 13.28 -9.59
N HIS A 383 -14.71 13.80 -10.76
CA HIS A 383 -14.61 15.23 -11.07
C HIS A 383 -15.36 16.07 -10.05
N LYS A 384 -16.62 15.72 -9.78
CA LYS A 384 -17.46 16.43 -8.82
C LYS A 384 -16.83 16.48 -7.42
N ILE A 385 -16.18 15.38 -7.00
CA ILE A 385 -15.50 15.29 -5.71
C ILE A 385 -14.25 16.18 -5.69
N TYR A 386 -13.42 16.10 -6.73
CA TYR A 386 -12.16 16.84 -6.80
C TYR A 386 -12.36 18.34 -7.07
N ASP A 387 -13.32 18.70 -7.90
CA ASP A 387 -13.72 20.11 -8.14
C ASP A 387 -14.22 20.75 -6.83
N TYR A 388 -15.08 20.03 -6.08
CA TYR A 388 -15.53 20.48 -4.77
C TYR A 388 -14.34 20.68 -3.81
N ALA A 389 -13.43 19.71 -3.72
CA ALA A 389 -12.27 19.77 -2.83
C ALA A 389 -11.37 20.96 -3.18
N LEU A 390 -11.11 21.21 -4.46
CA LEU A 390 -10.33 22.37 -4.91
C LEU A 390 -11.00 23.71 -4.59
N ALA A 391 -12.34 23.78 -4.75
CA ALA A 391 -13.11 24.99 -4.48
C ALA A 391 -13.27 25.29 -2.96
N HIS A 392 -13.12 24.29 -2.09
CA HIS A 392 -13.34 24.40 -0.64
C HIS A 392 -12.04 24.24 0.18
N ASP A 393 -10.91 24.60 -0.38
CA ASP A 393 -9.61 24.65 0.33
C ASP A 393 -9.17 23.34 0.98
N PHE A 394 -9.52 22.19 0.38
CA PHE A 394 -8.97 20.92 0.80
C PHE A 394 -7.48 20.83 0.42
N ARG A 395 -6.71 20.14 1.24
CA ARG A 395 -5.32 19.81 1.00
C ARG A 395 -5.22 18.41 0.41
N PHE A 396 -4.23 18.18 -0.41
CA PHE A 396 -4.11 16.98 -1.23
C PHE A 396 -2.95 16.09 -0.83
N LEU A 397 -3.01 14.83 -1.25
CA LEU A 397 -2.00 13.78 -1.14
C LEU A 397 -1.80 13.30 0.30
N SER A 398 -0.60 12.74 0.62
CA SER A 398 -0.35 11.94 1.83
C SER A 398 -0.68 12.61 3.15
N TYR A 399 -0.34 13.89 3.30
CA TYR A 399 -0.60 14.68 4.51
C TYR A 399 -1.78 15.63 4.34
N GLY A 400 -2.49 15.51 3.24
CA GLY A 400 -3.67 16.33 2.92
C GLY A 400 -4.88 15.99 3.77
N ASP A 401 -6.05 16.17 3.20
CA ASP A 401 -7.32 15.88 3.84
C ASP A 401 -7.88 14.54 3.34
N SER A 402 -8.91 14.04 3.97
CA SER A 402 -9.50 12.73 3.70
C SER A 402 -10.85 12.86 3.00
N SER A 403 -11.31 11.75 2.42
CA SER A 403 -12.66 11.59 1.90
C SER A 403 -13.28 10.28 2.38
N LEU A 404 -14.59 10.31 2.66
CA LEU A 404 -15.44 9.15 2.83
C LEU A 404 -16.35 9.05 1.61
N LEU A 405 -16.20 7.97 0.87
CA LEU A 405 -16.92 7.73 -0.38
C LEU A 405 -17.94 6.59 -0.18
N ILE A 406 -19.21 6.89 -0.50
CA ILE A 406 -20.35 5.97 -0.48
C ILE A 406 -20.99 6.04 -1.85
N PRO A 407 -20.79 5.02 -2.74
CA PRO A 407 -21.23 5.03 -4.12
C PRO A 407 -22.73 4.91 -4.32
#